data_c529c6a350cf7b009e0135cb1be6cfb7
#
_entry.id   c529c6a350cf7b009e0135cb1be6cfb7
#
_cell.length_a   1.000
_cell.length_b   1.000
_cell.length_c   1.000
_cell.angle_alpha   90.00
_cell.angle_beta   90.00
_cell.angle_gamma   90.00
#
_symmetry.space_group_name_H-M   'P 1'
#
loop_
_entity.id
_entity.type
_entity.pdbx_description
1 polymer ?
#
loop_
_entity_poly.entity_id
_entity_poly.type
_entity_poly.pdbx_seq_one_letter_code
_entity_poly.pdbx_strand_id
1 'polypeptide(L)'
;MSVERYDQKNRFELIKTTPSGGNYSNDFTGGGNVDATHNLWVLENYSRFIRPGYIRVGLKANENKDFFGTAYVSPDGKTVVAVYTNYDKEKGVTLTNSFDNGKTPATVTRYTTTATRHLEEDRFNVADKVFLEPASVTTIVYTFE
;
A
#
# COMPACT_ATOMS: atom_id res chain seq x y z
N MET A 1 -12.45 7.08 -33.42
CA MET A 1 -12.20 6.17 -32.27
C MET A 1 -12.72 6.87 -31.04
N SER A 2 -13.87 6.44 -30.50
CA SER A 2 -14.50 7.15 -29.38
C SER A 2 -13.75 6.81 -28.09
N VAL A 3 -13.39 7.81 -27.34
CA VAL A 3 -12.74 7.75 -26.03
C VAL A 3 -13.61 7.03 -25.00
N GLU A 4 -14.90 6.88 -25.27
CA GLU A 4 -15.86 6.15 -24.43
C GLU A 4 -15.50 4.70 -24.10
N ARG A 5 -14.66 4.05 -24.89
CA ARG A 5 -14.26 2.65 -24.63
C ARG A 5 -13.17 2.50 -23.58
N TYR A 6 -12.45 3.55 -23.28
CA TYR A 6 -11.40 3.50 -22.24
C TYR A 6 -11.95 3.70 -20.84
N ASP A 7 -13.02 4.42 -20.68
CA ASP A 7 -13.52 4.89 -19.40
C ASP A 7 -14.25 3.82 -18.58
N GLN A 8 -14.78 2.79 -19.20
CA GLN A 8 -15.62 1.81 -18.50
C GLN A 8 -14.99 0.43 -18.28
N LYS A 9 -13.90 0.10 -18.94
CA LYS A 9 -13.35 -1.26 -18.92
C LYS A 9 -11.94 -1.38 -18.33
N ASN A 10 -11.15 -0.32 -18.35
CA ASN A 10 -9.79 -0.32 -17.85
C ASN A 10 -9.68 0.55 -16.60
N ARG A 11 -10.00 -0.02 -15.46
CA ARG A 11 -9.91 0.64 -14.14
C ARG A 11 -8.46 0.65 -13.62
N PHE A 12 -7.51 1.04 -14.47
CA PHE A 12 -6.08 1.08 -14.11
C PHE A 12 -5.58 2.50 -13.82
N GLU A 13 -6.42 3.52 -14.00
CA GLU A 13 -6.04 4.88 -13.67
C GLU A 13 -5.75 5.04 -12.19
N LEU A 14 -4.73 5.85 -11.88
CA LEU A 14 -4.41 6.26 -10.52
C LEU A 14 -5.21 7.49 -10.12
N ILE A 15 -5.47 8.36 -11.08
CA ILE A 15 -6.22 9.60 -10.92
C ILE A 15 -7.27 9.66 -12.01
N LYS A 16 -8.51 9.87 -11.61
CA LYS A 16 -9.61 10.12 -12.53
C LYS A 16 -9.82 11.62 -12.68
N THR A 17 -9.83 12.09 -13.91
CA THR A 17 -10.15 13.48 -14.25
C THR A 17 -11.46 13.55 -15.00
N THR A 18 -12.34 14.48 -14.61
CA THR A 18 -13.62 14.69 -15.27
C THR A 18 -13.73 16.18 -15.62
N PRO A 19 -13.63 16.56 -16.93
CA PRO A 19 -13.77 17.95 -17.34
C PRO A 19 -15.16 18.52 -16.98
N SER A 20 -15.20 19.79 -16.57
CA SER A 20 -16.46 20.48 -16.33
C SER A 20 -17.11 20.88 -17.66
N GLY A 21 -17.96 20.06 -18.18
CA GLY A 21 -18.60 20.31 -19.50
C GLY A 21 -19.22 19.03 -20.06
N GLY A 22 -19.06 17.94 -19.38
CA GLY A 22 -19.82 16.70 -19.58
C GLY A 22 -19.58 15.97 -20.89
N ASN A 23 -18.79 16.50 -21.79
CA ASN A 23 -18.42 15.86 -23.04
C ASN A 23 -16.90 15.77 -23.14
N TYR A 24 -16.44 14.61 -23.41
CA TYR A 24 -15.15 14.08 -23.83
C TYR A 24 -14.20 15.05 -24.57
N SER A 25 -14.18 16.31 -24.20
CA SER A 25 -13.19 17.24 -24.70
C SER A 25 -11.95 17.11 -23.84
N ASN A 26 -10.79 16.96 -24.47
CA ASN A 26 -9.49 17.10 -23.79
C ASN A 26 -9.24 18.55 -23.34
N ASP A 27 -10.28 19.36 -23.27
CA ASP A 27 -10.20 20.76 -22.91
C ASP A 27 -10.51 20.94 -21.42
N PHE A 28 -9.45 21.09 -20.64
CA PHE A 28 -9.50 21.41 -19.22
C PHE A 28 -9.48 22.92 -18.94
N THR A 29 -9.61 23.77 -19.96
CA THR A 29 -9.59 25.24 -19.78
C THR A 29 -10.76 25.75 -18.95
N GLY A 30 -11.87 25.01 -18.93
CA GLY A 30 -13.04 25.29 -18.09
C GLY A 30 -13.00 24.72 -16.66
N GLY A 31 -11.90 24.07 -16.29
CA GLY A 31 -11.81 23.34 -15.02
C GLY A 31 -12.32 21.92 -15.09
N GLY A 32 -12.42 21.24 -13.95
CA GLY A 32 -12.87 19.86 -13.83
C GLY A 32 -12.61 19.28 -12.45
N ASN A 33 -13.06 18.06 -12.21
CA ASN A 33 -12.79 17.31 -11.00
C ASN A 33 -11.58 16.41 -11.20
N VAL A 34 -10.80 16.26 -10.12
CA VAL A 34 -9.65 15.36 -10.04
C VAL A 34 -9.86 14.47 -8.82
N ASP A 35 -10.11 13.18 -9.06
CA ASP A 35 -10.39 12.21 -8.02
C ASP A 35 -9.28 11.16 -7.97
N ALA A 36 -8.77 10.90 -6.77
CA ALA A 36 -7.88 9.78 -6.53
C ALA A 36 -8.64 8.47 -6.67
N THR A 37 -8.11 7.53 -7.44
CA THR A 37 -8.71 6.20 -7.52
C THR A 37 -8.14 5.27 -6.45
N HIS A 38 -8.80 4.14 -6.28
CA HIS A 38 -8.33 3.11 -5.33
C HIS A 38 -6.93 2.60 -5.66
N ASN A 39 -6.60 2.52 -6.95
CA ASN A 39 -5.27 2.09 -7.40
C ASN A 39 -4.14 3.02 -6.94
N LEU A 40 -4.42 4.32 -6.78
CA LEU A 40 -3.45 5.26 -6.25
C LEU A 40 -3.03 4.86 -4.82
N TRP A 41 -4.01 4.57 -3.96
CA TRP A 41 -3.75 4.19 -2.57
C TRP A 41 -3.02 2.85 -2.44
N VAL A 42 -3.32 1.91 -3.35
CA VAL A 42 -2.58 0.63 -3.44
C VAL A 42 -1.12 0.90 -3.82
N LEU A 43 -0.87 1.73 -4.83
CA LEU A 43 0.48 2.10 -5.25
C LEU A 43 1.25 2.86 -4.16
N GLU A 44 0.58 3.74 -3.42
CA GLU A 44 1.19 4.51 -2.35
C GLU A 44 1.69 3.66 -1.18
N ASN A 45 1.14 2.46 -0.97
CA ASN A 45 1.72 1.50 -0.01
C ASN A 45 3.19 1.17 -0.30
N TYR A 46 3.61 1.29 -1.56
CA TYR A 46 5.01 1.15 -1.97
C TYR A 46 5.69 2.51 -2.10
N SER A 47 5.17 3.38 -2.95
CA SER A 47 5.87 4.59 -3.38
C SER A 47 6.05 5.64 -2.29
N ARG A 48 5.18 5.69 -1.31
CA ARG A 48 5.27 6.62 -0.18
C ARG A 48 6.40 6.25 0.78
N PHE A 49 6.62 4.96 1.02
CA PHE A 49 7.50 4.47 2.08
C PHE A 49 8.83 3.94 1.57
N ILE A 50 8.87 3.33 0.38
CA ILE A 50 10.08 2.79 -0.22
C ILE A 50 10.68 3.85 -1.13
N ARG A 51 11.83 4.40 -0.73
CA ARG A 51 12.47 5.52 -1.41
C ARG A 51 13.70 5.04 -2.20
N PRO A 52 14.22 5.83 -3.15
CA PRO A 52 15.45 5.50 -3.85
C PRO A 52 16.58 5.14 -2.86
N GLY A 53 17.31 4.06 -3.15
CA GLY A 53 18.36 3.55 -2.30
C GLY A 53 17.93 2.46 -1.31
N TYR A 54 16.64 2.21 -1.12
CA TYR A 54 16.16 1.06 -0.34
C TYR A 54 16.52 -0.25 -1.06
N ILE A 55 16.90 -1.25 -0.29
CA ILE A 55 17.29 -2.57 -0.80
C ILE A 55 16.24 -3.59 -0.39
N ARG A 56 15.78 -4.39 -1.35
CA ARG A 56 14.87 -5.50 -1.05
C ARG A 56 15.61 -6.57 -0.24
N VAL A 57 14.99 -7.04 0.83
CA VAL A 57 15.50 -8.08 1.72
C VAL A 57 14.59 -9.30 1.73
N GLY A 58 15.11 -10.42 2.20
CA GLY A 58 14.33 -11.64 2.35
C GLY A 58 13.23 -11.47 3.41
N LEU A 59 12.03 -11.89 3.07
CA LEU A 59 10.91 -12.01 3.98
C LEU A 59 10.47 -13.47 4.01
N LYS A 60 10.56 -14.09 5.20
CA LYS A 60 10.02 -15.44 5.41
C LYS A 60 8.63 -15.30 6.02
N ALA A 61 7.64 -15.83 5.34
CA ALA A 61 6.28 -15.95 5.85
C ALA A 61 5.82 -17.41 5.68
N ASN A 62 4.87 -17.84 6.48
CA ASN A 62 4.22 -19.12 6.25
C ASN A 62 3.56 -19.08 4.87
N GLU A 63 3.73 -20.17 4.12
CA GLU A 63 3.12 -20.29 2.79
C GLU A 63 1.60 -20.18 2.89
N ASN A 64 1.07 -19.20 2.21
CA ASN A 64 -0.37 -19.02 2.02
C ASN A 64 -0.56 -18.47 0.61
N LYS A 65 -1.36 -19.16 -0.21
CA LYS A 65 -1.61 -18.78 -1.61
C LYS A 65 -2.28 -17.41 -1.78
N ASP A 66 -2.96 -16.93 -0.76
CA ASP A 66 -3.72 -15.69 -0.76
C ASP A 66 -2.99 -14.53 -0.03
N PHE A 67 -1.77 -14.79 0.44
CA PHE A 67 -0.98 -13.83 1.21
C PHE A 67 0.43 -13.69 0.65
N PHE A 68 0.82 -12.45 0.36
CA PHE A 68 2.13 -12.11 -0.19
C PHE A 68 2.74 -10.96 0.59
N GLY A 69 4.07 -10.97 0.70
CA GLY A 69 4.81 -9.89 1.34
C GLY A 69 6.14 -9.62 0.67
N THR A 70 6.58 -8.38 0.76
CA THR A 70 7.92 -7.94 0.38
C THR A 70 8.47 -7.02 1.46
N ALA A 71 9.78 -7.04 1.68
CA ALA A 71 10.43 -6.18 2.65
C ALA A 71 11.63 -5.46 2.06
N TYR A 72 11.88 -4.26 2.55
CA TYR A 72 12.92 -3.35 2.09
C TYR A 72 13.58 -2.69 3.29
N VAL A 73 14.90 -2.47 3.20
CA VAL A 73 15.68 -1.79 4.23
C VAL A 73 16.24 -0.49 3.68
N SER A 74 16.19 0.55 4.51
CA SER A 74 16.81 1.85 4.18
C SER A 74 18.34 1.76 4.08
N PRO A 75 18.99 2.68 3.34
CA PRO A 75 20.46 2.68 3.19
C PRO A 75 21.24 2.75 4.50
N ASP A 76 20.68 3.40 5.53
CA ASP A 76 21.27 3.51 6.86
C ASP A 76 20.97 2.30 7.77
N GLY A 77 20.15 1.36 7.29
CA GLY A 77 19.74 0.17 8.04
C GLY A 77 18.78 0.43 9.20
N LYS A 78 18.28 1.66 9.35
CA LYS A 78 17.44 2.07 10.50
C LYS A 78 15.94 1.91 10.24
N THR A 79 15.54 1.72 9.02
CA THR A 79 14.13 1.55 8.67
C THR A 79 13.92 0.29 7.84
N VAL A 80 12.97 -0.54 8.25
CA VAL A 80 12.47 -1.66 7.45
C VAL A 80 11.03 -1.37 7.08
N VAL A 81 10.72 -1.46 5.80
CA VAL A 81 9.37 -1.33 5.26
C VAL A 81 8.95 -2.68 4.72
N ALA A 82 7.88 -3.23 5.26
CA ALA A 82 7.28 -4.47 4.76
C ALA A 82 5.89 -4.16 4.19
N VAL A 83 5.65 -4.59 2.97
CA VAL A 83 4.35 -4.44 2.30
C VAL A 83 3.74 -5.81 2.10
N TYR A 84 2.53 -5.98 2.60
CA TYR A 84 1.77 -7.21 2.55
C TYR A 84 0.49 -7.02 1.74
N THR A 85 0.14 -8.03 0.95
CA THR A 85 -1.13 -8.11 0.24
C THR A 85 -1.86 -9.36 0.72
N ASN A 86 -3.06 -9.17 1.24
CA ASN A 86 -3.96 -10.25 1.61
C ASN A 86 -5.12 -10.28 0.61
N TYR A 87 -5.17 -11.31 -0.23
CA TYR A 87 -6.21 -11.52 -1.23
C TYR A 87 -7.44 -12.25 -0.68
N ASP A 88 -7.32 -12.88 0.50
CA ASP A 88 -8.47 -13.52 1.12
C ASP A 88 -9.52 -12.46 1.47
N LYS A 89 -10.74 -12.65 1.02
CA LYS A 89 -11.83 -11.70 1.20
C LYS A 89 -12.51 -11.79 2.56
N GLU A 90 -12.27 -12.87 3.28
CA GLU A 90 -12.97 -13.19 4.53
C GLU A 90 -12.02 -13.30 5.72
N LYS A 91 -10.77 -13.74 5.48
CA LYS A 91 -9.82 -14.04 6.55
C LYS A 91 -8.70 -13.02 6.62
N GLY A 92 -8.53 -12.44 7.78
CA GLY A 92 -7.34 -11.65 8.12
C GLY A 92 -6.14 -12.53 8.49
N VAL A 93 -4.98 -11.91 8.54
CA VAL A 93 -3.71 -12.55 8.92
C VAL A 93 -3.14 -11.84 10.13
N THR A 94 -2.69 -12.60 11.13
CA THR A 94 -1.99 -12.04 12.29
C THR A 94 -0.50 -12.31 12.15
N LEU A 95 0.30 -11.24 12.16
CA LEU A 95 1.75 -11.30 12.07
C LEU A 95 2.38 -11.28 13.45
N THR A 96 3.41 -12.13 13.61
CA THR A 96 4.40 -12.00 14.67
C THR A 96 5.73 -11.70 13.99
N ASN A 97 6.33 -10.57 14.32
CA ASN A 97 7.53 -10.11 13.64
C ASN A 97 8.79 -10.59 14.36
N SER A 98 9.77 -11.05 13.62
CA SER A 98 11.12 -11.30 14.11
C SER A 98 12.13 -10.83 13.06
N PHE A 99 13.29 -10.38 13.53
CA PHE A 99 14.35 -9.87 12.68
C PHE A 99 15.60 -10.72 12.88
N ASP A 100 16.23 -11.15 11.79
CA ASP A 100 17.40 -12.04 11.81
C ASP A 100 18.60 -11.40 12.53
N ASN A 101 18.67 -10.06 12.62
CA ASN A 101 19.70 -9.35 13.34
C ASN A 101 19.50 -9.32 14.87
N GLY A 102 18.43 -9.93 15.36
CA GLY A 102 18.07 -9.96 16.78
C GLY A 102 17.67 -8.62 17.39
N LYS A 103 17.59 -7.56 16.58
CA LYS A 103 17.18 -6.23 17.06
C LYS A 103 15.67 -6.13 17.20
N THR A 104 15.26 -5.34 18.16
CA THR A 104 13.86 -4.96 18.38
C THR A 104 13.66 -3.55 17.81
N PRO A 105 12.64 -3.30 16.97
CA PRO A 105 12.36 -1.96 16.48
C PRO A 105 11.93 -1.04 17.63
N ALA A 106 12.27 0.24 17.54
CA ALA A 106 11.82 1.26 18.48
C ALA A 106 10.35 1.66 18.24
N THR A 107 9.92 1.64 16.97
CA THR A 107 8.54 1.95 16.61
C THR A 107 8.01 1.00 15.53
N VAL A 108 6.70 0.74 15.58
CA VAL A 108 5.98 -0.03 14.58
C VAL A 108 4.74 0.76 14.17
N THR A 109 4.67 1.13 12.89
CA THR A 109 3.53 1.85 12.33
C THR A 109 2.95 1.07 11.16
N ARG A 110 1.64 0.86 11.15
CA ARG A 110 0.90 0.18 10.08
C ARG A 110 0.09 1.20 9.27
N TYR A 111 0.09 1.04 7.96
CA TYR A 111 -0.76 1.79 7.03
C TYR A 111 -1.60 0.80 6.25
N THR A 112 -2.93 0.91 6.35
CA THR A 112 -3.87 -0.05 5.78
C THR A 112 -4.67 0.58 4.64
N THR A 113 -4.72 -0.12 3.52
CA THR A 113 -5.58 0.19 2.37
C THR A 113 -6.54 -0.98 2.13
N THR A 114 -7.84 -0.71 2.17
CA THR A 114 -8.92 -1.65 1.84
C THR A 114 -9.90 -0.95 0.88
N ALA A 115 -11.04 -1.54 0.61
CA ALA A 115 -12.10 -0.90 -0.19
C ALA A 115 -12.57 0.44 0.41
N THR A 116 -12.43 0.65 1.72
CA THR A 116 -12.94 1.82 2.45
C THR A 116 -11.87 2.58 3.22
N ARG A 117 -10.68 2.04 3.35
CA ARG A 117 -9.53 2.66 4.06
C ARG A 117 -8.47 3.06 3.05
N HIS A 118 -7.85 4.22 3.24
CA HIS A 118 -6.86 4.81 2.34
C HIS A 118 -5.59 5.18 3.10
N LEU A 119 -4.64 4.24 3.19
CA LEU A 119 -3.40 4.39 3.97
C LEU A 119 -3.66 4.84 5.41
N GLU A 120 -4.67 4.29 6.03
CA GLU A 120 -5.02 4.63 7.41
C GLU A 120 -3.94 4.17 8.37
N GLU A 121 -3.43 5.12 9.17
CA GLU A 121 -2.29 4.93 10.06
C GLU A 121 -2.73 4.41 11.44
N ASP A 122 -2.05 3.36 11.89
CA ASP A 122 -2.13 2.86 13.26
C ASP A 122 -0.71 2.64 13.83
N ARG A 123 -0.52 2.93 15.11
CA ARG A 123 0.74 2.70 15.82
C ARG A 123 0.59 1.56 16.82
N PHE A 124 1.60 0.72 16.89
CA PHE A 124 1.64 -0.45 17.76
C PHE A 124 2.82 -0.41 18.72
N ASN A 125 2.66 -1.04 19.88
CA ASN A 125 3.79 -1.41 20.69
C ASN A 125 4.54 -2.56 20.01
N VAL A 126 5.85 -2.59 20.18
CA VAL A 126 6.74 -3.52 19.48
C VAL A 126 6.42 -4.99 19.75
N ALA A 127 5.90 -5.29 20.96
CA ALA A 127 5.51 -6.64 21.36
C ALA A 127 4.13 -7.08 20.81
N ASP A 128 3.37 -6.16 20.21
CA ASP A 128 2.03 -6.46 19.77
C ASP A 128 2.04 -7.28 18.47
N LYS A 129 1.07 -8.17 18.38
CA LYS A 129 0.78 -8.85 17.11
C LYS A 129 0.05 -7.88 16.19
N VAL A 130 0.49 -7.82 14.94
CA VAL A 130 -0.13 -6.94 13.94
C VAL A 130 -1.14 -7.73 13.12
N PHE A 131 -2.39 -7.33 13.18
CA PHE A 131 -3.46 -7.92 12.37
C PHE A 131 -3.53 -7.22 11.01
N LEU A 132 -3.61 -8.02 9.94
CA LEU A 132 -3.85 -7.57 8.56
C LEU A 132 -5.26 -7.94 8.16
N GLU A 133 -6.01 -6.97 7.67
CA GLU A 133 -7.40 -7.16 7.27
C GLU A 133 -7.54 -8.05 6.02
N PRO A 134 -8.72 -8.67 5.84
CA PRO A 134 -9.07 -9.31 4.57
C PRO A 134 -9.07 -8.28 3.43
N ALA A 135 -8.82 -8.72 2.19
CA ALA A 135 -8.83 -7.89 0.98
C ALA A 135 -8.08 -6.56 1.16
N SER A 136 -6.84 -6.62 1.66
CA SER A 136 -6.05 -5.42 1.99
C SER A 136 -4.67 -5.41 1.38
N VAL A 137 -4.14 -4.19 1.19
CA VAL A 137 -2.71 -3.92 1.06
C VAL A 137 -2.27 -3.16 2.30
N THR A 138 -1.27 -3.66 2.98
CA THR A 138 -0.83 -3.11 4.27
C THR A 138 0.67 -2.89 4.27
N THR A 139 1.10 -1.67 4.58
CA THR A 139 2.50 -1.34 4.80
C THR A 139 2.78 -1.26 6.28
N ILE A 140 3.84 -1.91 6.73
CA ILE A 140 4.34 -1.79 8.11
C ILE A 140 5.74 -1.18 8.06
N VAL A 141 5.93 -0.11 8.79
CA VAL A 141 7.20 0.60 8.93
C VAL A 141 7.77 0.31 10.32
N TYR A 142 8.93 -0.32 10.34
CA TYR A 142 9.70 -0.59 11.55
C TYR A 142 10.89 0.37 11.61
N THR A 143 11.01 1.11 12.70
CA THR A 143 12.15 2.01 12.90
C THR A 143 13.06 1.46 14.02
N PHE A 144 14.35 1.44 13.77
CA PHE A 144 15.39 1.01 14.72
C PHE A 144 16.25 2.19 15.15
N GLU A 145 16.76 2.13 16.36
CA GLU A 145 17.74 3.11 16.87
C GLU A 145 19.16 2.84 16.35
#